data_cdb6c53305e3ea581b3138fafb411752
#
_entry.id   cdb6c53305e3ea581b3138fafb411752
#
_cell.length_a   1.000
_cell.length_b   1.000
_cell.length_c   1.000
_cell.angle_alpha   90.00
_cell.angle_beta   90.00
_cell.angle_gamma   90.00
#
_symmetry.space_group_name_H-M   'P 1'
#
loop_
_entity.id
_entity.type
_entity.pdbx_description
1 polymer ?
#
loop_
_entity_poly.entity_id
_entity_poly.type
_entity_poly.pdbx_seq_one_letter_code
_entity_poly.pdbx_strand_id
1 'polypeptide(L)'
;CQCRRQRQMCIRDSSKGDVSTAELRLDMQKAMQKHAAVFRNTEILDEGVKKLGDIAMDMNNVRIQDKSLIWNTELIETLELDNLMGQALVTIRSASERKESRGAHAHEDYPERDDKDWMKHTVMWLDEKNKSKLGYRDVTLSTLTNEVQSIAPVARVY
;
A
#
# COMPACT_ATOMS: atom_id res chain seq x y z
N CYS A 1 -3.09 -17.00 -17.38
CA CYS A 1 -3.82 -16.62 -16.27
C CYS A 1 -4.39 -17.70 -15.37
N GLN A 2 -3.68 -18.82 -15.32
CA GLN A 2 -4.03 -19.96 -14.46
C GLN A 2 -3.94 -19.58 -12.97
N CYS A 3 -2.96 -18.74 -12.59
CA CYS A 3 -2.77 -18.25 -11.22
C CYS A 3 -3.98 -17.48 -10.66
N ARG A 4 -4.65 -16.66 -11.45
CA ARG A 4 -5.84 -15.90 -11.00
C ARG A 4 -7.02 -16.82 -10.67
N ARG A 5 -7.31 -17.81 -11.54
CA ARG A 5 -8.38 -18.79 -11.30
C ARG A 5 -8.08 -19.65 -10.08
N GLN A 6 -6.82 -20.06 -9.94
CA GLN A 6 -6.37 -20.86 -8.81
C GLN A 6 -6.49 -20.08 -7.50
N ARG A 7 -6.13 -18.80 -7.47
CA ARG A 7 -6.30 -17.92 -6.31
C ARG A 7 -7.77 -17.75 -5.91
N GLN A 8 -8.66 -17.51 -6.87
CA GLN A 8 -10.10 -17.42 -6.63
C GLN A 8 -10.67 -18.70 -6.03
N MET A 9 -10.27 -19.87 -6.57
CA MET A 9 -10.68 -21.17 -6.05
C MET A 9 -10.13 -21.41 -4.64
N CYS A 10 -8.86 -21.08 -4.39
CA CYS A 10 -8.25 -21.21 -3.07
C CYS A 10 -8.96 -20.34 -2.03
N ILE A 11 -9.19 -19.07 -2.32
CA ILE A 11 -9.91 -18.16 -1.40
C ILE A 11 -11.30 -18.68 -1.11
N ARG A 12 -12.06 -19.11 -2.11
CA ARG A 12 -13.41 -19.64 -1.92
C ARG A 12 -13.44 -20.98 -1.13
N ASP A 13 -12.55 -21.89 -1.49
CA ASP A 13 -12.65 -23.28 -1.00
C ASP A 13 -11.93 -23.45 0.36
N SER A 14 -10.83 -22.74 0.59
CA SER A 14 -10.06 -22.81 1.84
C SER A 14 -10.53 -21.86 2.95
N SER A 15 -11.45 -20.96 2.66
CA SER A 15 -11.95 -19.95 3.61
C SER A 15 -12.87 -20.57 4.69
N LYS A 16 -12.27 -21.32 5.60
CA LYS A 16 -12.90 -21.87 6.80
C LYS A 16 -12.50 -21.09 8.07
N GLY A 17 -12.00 -19.88 7.87
CA GLY A 17 -11.54 -19.04 8.96
C GLY A 17 -12.67 -18.45 9.79
N ASP A 18 -12.30 -17.67 10.78
CA ASP A 18 -13.22 -17.06 11.74
C ASP A 18 -13.44 -15.56 11.51
N VAL A 19 -12.59 -14.95 10.67
CA VAL A 19 -12.58 -13.49 10.47
C VAL A 19 -13.39 -13.11 9.23
N SER A 20 -14.28 -12.13 9.35
CA SER A 20 -15.07 -11.64 8.22
C SER A 20 -14.27 -10.65 7.36
N THR A 21 -14.55 -10.62 6.07
CA THR A 21 -13.99 -9.64 5.13
C THR A 21 -14.24 -8.20 5.58
N ALA A 22 -15.43 -7.93 6.11
CA ALA A 22 -15.80 -6.58 6.56
C ALA A 22 -14.99 -6.13 7.77
N GLU A 23 -14.74 -7.01 8.73
CA GLU A 23 -13.89 -6.72 9.90
C GLU A 23 -12.44 -6.41 9.48
N LEU A 24 -11.84 -7.26 8.66
CA LEU A 24 -10.48 -7.03 8.17
C LEU A 24 -10.37 -5.74 7.35
N ARG A 25 -11.36 -5.44 6.50
CA ARG A 25 -11.41 -4.19 5.75
C ARG A 25 -11.44 -2.98 6.69
N LEU A 26 -12.28 -3.03 7.71
CA LEU A 26 -12.40 -1.96 8.69
C LEU A 26 -11.09 -1.77 9.49
N ASP A 27 -10.46 -2.85 9.89
CA ASP A 27 -9.20 -2.80 10.64
C ASP A 27 -8.06 -2.26 9.78
N MET A 28 -7.96 -2.66 8.51
CA MET A 28 -7.02 -2.07 7.55
C MET A 28 -7.26 -0.55 7.38
N GLN A 29 -8.53 -0.13 7.21
CA GLN A 29 -8.87 1.29 7.05
C GLN A 29 -8.50 2.10 8.29
N LYS A 30 -8.82 1.60 9.50
CA LYS A 30 -8.45 2.25 10.77
C LYS A 30 -6.94 2.33 10.94
N ALA A 31 -6.21 1.26 10.60
CA ALA A 31 -4.75 1.26 10.67
C ALA A 31 -4.16 2.28 9.71
N MET A 32 -4.61 2.33 8.46
CA MET A 32 -4.14 3.31 7.48
C MET A 32 -4.48 4.75 7.89
N GLN A 33 -5.71 4.98 8.39
CA GLN A 33 -6.14 6.30 8.86
C GLN A 33 -5.35 6.79 10.06
N LYS A 34 -4.96 5.89 10.98
CA LYS A 34 -4.19 6.24 12.17
C LYS A 34 -2.72 6.46 11.85
N HIS A 35 -2.11 5.58 11.03
CA HIS A 35 -0.65 5.49 10.91
C HIS A 35 -0.10 6.07 9.61
N ALA A 36 -0.90 6.22 8.55
CA ALA A 36 -0.46 6.71 7.25
C ALA A 36 -1.26 7.93 6.76
N ALA A 37 -1.92 8.65 7.66
CA ALA A 37 -2.69 9.86 7.35
C ALA A 37 -1.77 11.07 7.06
N VAL A 38 -2.23 12.27 7.35
CA VAL A 38 -1.55 13.53 7.02
C VAL A 38 -0.29 13.72 7.86
N PHE A 39 -0.39 13.52 9.18
CA PHE A 39 0.72 13.68 10.11
C PHE A 39 1.45 12.34 10.28
N ARG A 40 2.72 12.32 9.94
CA ARG A 40 3.55 11.12 9.92
C ARG A 40 4.84 11.39 10.65
N ASN A 41 5.25 10.48 11.49
CA ASN A 41 6.59 10.41 12.05
C ASN A 41 7.08 8.96 12.00
N THR A 42 8.33 8.74 12.29
CA THR A 42 8.96 7.41 12.20
C THR A 42 8.25 6.39 13.10
N GLU A 43 7.94 6.77 14.34
CA GLU A 43 7.31 5.87 15.32
C GLU A 43 5.92 5.42 14.86
N ILE A 44 5.08 6.36 14.44
CA ILE A 44 3.71 6.08 13.96
C ILE A 44 3.73 5.20 12.70
N LEU A 45 4.63 5.48 11.77
CA LEU A 45 4.76 4.70 10.54
C LEU A 45 5.25 3.27 10.82
N ASP A 46 6.22 3.10 11.69
CA ASP A 46 6.77 1.79 12.05
C ASP A 46 5.74 0.95 12.84
N GLU A 47 4.98 1.57 13.75
CA GLU A 47 3.83 0.92 14.39
C GLU A 47 2.81 0.46 13.35
N GLY A 48 2.50 1.31 12.39
CA GLY A 48 1.56 1.02 11.32
C GLY A 48 2.02 -0.10 10.39
N VAL A 49 3.31 -0.16 10.05
CA VAL A 49 3.90 -1.25 9.25
C VAL A 49 3.70 -2.59 9.95
N LYS A 50 3.93 -2.66 11.27
CA LYS A 50 3.70 -3.87 12.06
C LYS A 50 2.22 -4.22 12.09
N LYS A 51 1.36 -3.25 12.42
CA LYS A 51 -0.09 -3.46 12.55
C LYS A 51 -0.71 -3.95 11.23
N LEU A 52 -0.36 -3.34 10.10
CA LEU A 52 -0.84 -3.80 8.79
C LEU A 52 -0.27 -5.16 8.39
N GLY A 53 0.96 -5.46 8.81
CA GLY A 53 1.53 -6.79 8.63
C GLY A 53 0.73 -7.87 9.33
N ASP A 54 0.31 -7.63 10.58
CA ASP A 54 -0.52 -8.55 11.36
C ASP A 54 -1.91 -8.74 10.71
N ILE A 55 -2.58 -7.64 10.33
CA ILE A 55 -3.87 -7.69 9.63
C ILE A 55 -3.76 -8.45 8.30
N ALA A 56 -2.64 -8.29 7.58
CA ALA A 56 -2.41 -9.00 6.33
C ALA A 56 -2.22 -10.52 6.53
N MET A 57 -1.71 -10.97 7.68
CA MET A 57 -1.64 -12.40 8.01
C MET A 57 -3.04 -12.98 8.22
N ASP A 58 -3.97 -12.21 8.79
CA ASP A 58 -5.34 -12.64 9.03
C ASP A 58 -6.15 -12.83 7.73
N MET A 59 -5.67 -12.32 6.58
CA MET A 59 -6.24 -12.64 5.27
C MET A 59 -6.26 -14.15 4.98
N ASN A 60 -5.36 -14.92 5.58
CA ASN A 60 -5.34 -16.37 5.45
C ASN A 60 -6.44 -17.04 6.30
N ASN A 61 -7.03 -16.32 7.25
CA ASN A 61 -8.08 -16.79 8.17
C ASN A 61 -9.47 -16.22 7.83
N VAL A 62 -9.64 -15.72 6.61
CA VAL A 62 -10.92 -15.16 6.16
C VAL A 62 -11.96 -16.26 6.01
N ARG A 63 -13.19 -15.96 6.44
CA ARG A 63 -14.36 -16.79 6.23
C ARG A 63 -15.20 -16.24 5.08
N ILE A 64 -15.50 -17.07 4.09
CA ILE A 64 -16.51 -16.83 3.06
C ILE A 64 -17.63 -17.84 3.25
N GLN A 65 -18.83 -17.37 3.51
CA GLN A 65 -20.01 -18.21 3.76
C GLN A 65 -20.64 -18.67 2.45
N ASP A 66 -20.84 -17.77 1.52
CA ASP A 66 -21.39 -18.09 0.20
C ASP A 66 -20.34 -18.75 -0.69
N LYS A 67 -20.56 -20.03 -1.02
CA LYS A 67 -19.68 -20.82 -1.90
C LYS A 67 -20.16 -20.84 -3.35
N SER A 68 -21.26 -20.15 -3.67
CA SER A 68 -21.75 -20.04 -5.05
C SER A 68 -20.79 -19.20 -5.92
N LEU A 69 -20.98 -19.27 -7.22
CA LEU A 69 -20.28 -18.38 -8.20
C LEU A 69 -21.23 -17.39 -8.86
N ILE A 70 -22.50 -17.41 -8.47
CA ILE A 70 -23.53 -16.55 -9.04
C ILE A 70 -23.84 -15.44 -8.06
N TRP A 71 -23.57 -14.19 -8.46
CA TRP A 71 -23.80 -13.00 -7.64
C TRP A 71 -23.18 -13.04 -6.24
N ASN A 72 -22.02 -13.71 -6.09
CA ASN A 72 -21.31 -13.83 -4.82
C ASN A 72 -20.53 -12.53 -4.54
N THR A 73 -21.17 -11.57 -3.91
CA THR A 73 -20.58 -10.29 -3.50
C THR A 73 -19.52 -10.47 -2.43
N GLU A 74 -19.69 -11.43 -1.50
CA GLU A 74 -18.74 -11.72 -0.43
C GLU A 74 -17.39 -12.17 -0.99
N LEU A 75 -17.39 -13.03 -2.01
CA LEU A 75 -16.17 -13.44 -2.71
C LEU A 75 -15.50 -12.27 -3.42
N ILE A 76 -16.28 -11.42 -4.11
CA ILE A 76 -15.75 -10.24 -4.82
C ILE A 76 -15.10 -9.27 -3.82
N GLU A 77 -15.78 -8.96 -2.73
CA GLU A 77 -15.27 -8.06 -1.68
C GLU A 77 -13.99 -8.60 -1.03
N THR A 78 -13.90 -9.92 -0.85
CA THR A 78 -12.67 -10.55 -0.33
C THR A 78 -11.51 -10.44 -1.31
N LEU A 79 -11.74 -10.64 -2.60
CA LEU A 79 -10.72 -10.47 -3.64
C LEU A 79 -10.28 -9.01 -3.79
N GLU A 80 -11.20 -8.08 -3.65
CA GLU A 80 -10.89 -6.65 -3.60
C GLU A 80 -10.05 -6.29 -2.38
N LEU A 81 -10.41 -6.82 -1.20
CA LEU A 81 -9.66 -6.59 0.03
C LEU A 81 -8.23 -7.11 -0.07
N ASP A 82 -8.01 -8.26 -0.68
CA ASP A 82 -6.67 -8.79 -0.92
C ASP A 82 -5.81 -7.83 -1.78
N ASN A 83 -6.40 -7.24 -2.82
CA ASN A 83 -5.72 -6.21 -3.62
C ASN A 83 -5.48 -4.92 -2.83
N LEU A 84 -6.46 -4.46 -2.05
CA LEU A 84 -6.35 -3.26 -1.19
C LEU A 84 -5.29 -3.45 -0.11
N MET A 85 -5.20 -4.63 0.50
CA MET A 85 -4.18 -4.96 1.49
C MET A 85 -2.77 -4.86 0.91
N GLY A 86 -2.56 -5.38 -0.31
CA GLY A 86 -1.30 -5.20 -1.02
C GLY A 86 -0.94 -3.73 -1.23
N GLN A 87 -1.89 -2.90 -1.64
CA GLN A 87 -1.68 -1.46 -1.82
C GLN A 87 -1.41 -0.75 -0.47
N ALA A 88 -2.11 -1.11 0.60
CA ALA A 88 -1.88 -0.55 1.93
C ALA A 88 -0.47 -0.85 2.44
N LEU A 89 -0.02 -2.10 2.32
CA LEU A 89 1.33 -2.52 2.72
C LEU A 89 2.42 -1.78 1.94
N VAL A 90 2.28 -1.67 0.61
CA VAL A 90 3.23 -0.93 -0.23
C VAL A 90 3.26 0.54 0.15
N THR A 91 2.10 1.15 0.37
CA THR A 91 1.98 2.57 0.69
C THR A 91 2.66 2.91 2.02
N ILE A 92 2.32 2.19 3.09
CA ILE A 92 2.87 2.51 4.41
C ILE A 92 4.37 2.22 4.50
N ARG A 93 4.83 1.10 3.93
CA ARG A 93 6.26 0.77 3.88
C ARG A 93 7.06 1.76 3.07
N SER A 94 6.53 2.20 1.92
CA SER A 94 7.18 3.25 1.11
C SER A 94 7.23 4.59 1.84
N ALA A 95 6.20 4.90 2.63
CA ALA A 95 6.16 6.12 3.45
C ALA A 95 7.14 6.06 4.62
N SER A 96 7.26 4.91 5.31
CA SER A 96 8.21 4.70 6.41
C SER A 96 9.67 4.80 5.94
N GLU A 97 9.97 4.34 4.72
CA GLU A 97 11.33 4.38 4.17
C GLU A 97 11.75 5.76 3.64
N ARG A 98 10.78 6.63 3.31
CA ARG A 98 11.06 7.93 2.69
C ARG A 98 11.27 9.02 3.74
N LYS A 99 12.53 9.41 3.96
CA LYS A 99 12.96 10.36 5.00
C LYS A 99 13.10 11.78 4.46
N GLU A 100 12.02 12.32 3.95
CA GLU A 100 11.86 13.71 3.51
C GLU A 100 10.39 14.09 3.54
N SER A 101 10.07 15.37 3.36
CA SER A 101 8.73 15.85 3.10
C SER A 101 8.61 16.37 1.67
N ARG A 102 7.71 15.74 0.86
CA ARG A 102 7.51 16.09 -0.55
C ARG A 102 6.07 15.88 -0.98
N GLY A 103 5.44 16.92 -1.48
CA GLY A 103 4.05 16.88 -1.92
C GLY A 103 3.11 16.49 -0.79
N ALA A 104 2.31 15.45 -0.96
CA ALA A 104 1.39 14.95 0.07
C ALA A 104 2.08 14.10 1.15
N HIS A 105 3.36 13.74 0.99
CA HIS A 105 4.13 13.07 2.04
C HIS A 105 4.74 14.11 2.97
N ALA A 106 4.10 14.37 4.10
CA ALA A 106 4.59 15.23 5.17
C ALA A 106 5.10 14.35 6.32
N HIS A 107 6.40 14.43 6.61
CA HIS A 107 7.06 13.69 7.66
C HIS A 107 7.57 14.62 8.74
N GLU A 108 7.04 14.54 9.97
CA GLU A 108 7.35 15.50 11.04
C GLU A 108 8.82 15.45 11.45
N ASP A 109 9.46 14.28 11.45
CA ASP A 109 10.89 14.13 11.77
C ASP A 109 11.80 14.58 10.62
N TYR A 110 11.28 14.71 9.39
CA TYR A 110 12.00 15.12 8.20
C TYR A 110 11.19 16.18 7.43
N PRO A 111 11.00 17.40 7.97
CA PRO A 111 10.08 18.38 7.41
C PRO A 111 10.57 18.97 6.08
N GLU A 112 11.87 18.92 5.82
CA GLU A 112 12.45 19.49 4.62
C GLU A 112 12.40 18.53 3.42
N ARG A 113 12.30 19.12 2.22
CA ARG A 113 12.46 18.41 0.96
C ARG A 113 13.94 18.21 0.68
N ASP A 114 14.34 17.01 0.31
CA ASP A 114 15.70 16.67 -0.03
C ASP A 114 15.82 16.28 -1.52
N ASP A 115 16.28 17.23 -2.34
CA ASP A 115 16.46 17.02 -3.76
C ASP A 115 17.78 16.31 -4.10
N LYS A 116 18.67 16.13 -3.14
CA LYS A 116 19.96 15.45 -3.35
C LYS A 116 19.81 13.94 -3.26
N ASP A 117 19.22 13.48 -2.17
CA ASP A 117 19.15 12.04 -1.88
C ASP A 117 17.78 11.43 -2.24
N TRP A 118 16.72 12.27 -2.32
CA TRP A 118 15.35 11.81 -2.54
C TRP A 118 14.68 12.27 -3.84
N MET A 119 15.44 12.86 -4.79
CA MET A 119 14.92 13.14 -6.14
C MET A 119 14.80 11.85 -6.96
N LYS A 120 14.03 10.89 -6.44
CA LYS A 120 13.82 9.56 -7.03
C LYS A 120 12.44 9.03 -6.70
N HIS A 121 11.91 8.18 -7.56
CA HIS A 121 10.71 7.41 -7.27
C HIS A 121 11.04 6.27 -6.32
N THR A 122 10.28 6.14 -5.26
CA THR A 122 10.28 4.93 -4.42
C THR A 122 9.44 3.87 -5.13
N VAL A 123 10.01 2.71 -5.37
CA VAL A 123 9.34 1.58 -6.02
C VAL A 123 9.38 0.40 -5.06
N MET A 124 8.23 -0.22 -4.85
CA MET A 124 8.14 -1.37 -3.96
C MET A 124 7.41 -2.53 -4.62
N TRP A 125 7.94 -3.71 -4.43
CA TRP A 125 7.35 -4.97 -4.85
C TRP A 125 6.97 -5.80 -3.64
N LEU A 126 5.88 -6.53 -3.74
CA LEU A 126 5.48 -7.55 -2.78
C LEU A 126 5.57 -8.91 -3.45
N ASP A 127 6.10 -9.90 -2.74
CA ASP A 127 5.99 -11.29 -3.12
C ASP A 127 4.66 -11.90 -2.63
N GLU A 128 4.43 -13.17 -2.94
CA GLU A 128 3.22 -13.92 -2.57
C GLU A 128 3.03 -14.05 -1.03
N LYS A 129 4.09 -13.80 -0.25
CA LYS A 129 4.10 -13.84 1.22
C LYS A 129 4.06 -12.44 1.84
N ASN A 130 3.72 -11.41 1.04
CA ASN A 130 3.72 -10.01 1.46
C ASN A 130 5.09 -9.48 1.93
N LYS A 131 6.19 -10.17 1.57
CA LYS A 131 7.53 -9.67 1.81
C LYS A 131 7.85 -8.58 0.80
N SER A 132 8.25 -7.43 1.29
CA SER A 132 8.55 -6.27 0.46
C SER A 132 10.00 -6.26 -0.02
N LYS A 133 10.17 -5.78 -1.25
CA LYS A 133 11.47 -5.41 -1.82
C LYS A 133 11.41 -3.95 -2.24
N LEU A 134 12.27 -3.14 -1.65
CA LEU A 134 12.41 -1.72 -1.97
C LEU A 134 13.40 -1.52 -3.12
N GLY A 135 13.12 -0.54 -3.95
CA GLY A 135 14.03 -0.03 -4.98
C GLY A 135 13.73 1.40 -5.33
N TYR A 136 14.57 1.99 -6.14
CA TYR A 136 14.42 3.37 -6.56
C TYR A 136 14.56 3.48 -8.09
N ARG A 137 13.93 4.50 -8.65
CA ARG A 137 14.05 4.88 -10.05
C ARG A 137 14.24 6.39 -10.14
N ASP A 138 15.19 6.83 -10.92
CA ASP A 138 15.47 8.25 -11.09
C ASP A 138 14.30 9.00 -11.72
N VAL A 139 14.16 10.27 -11.36
CA VAL A 139 13.17 11.18 -11.95
C VAL A 139 13.77 11.78 -13.22
N THR A 140 13.04 11.72 -14.33
CA THR A 140 13.39 12.44 -15.56
C THR A 140 13.00 13.91 -15.41
N LEU A 141 13.98 14.80 -15.37
CA LEU A 141 13.78 16.24 -15.20
C LEU A 141 13.75 17.02 -16.53
N SER A 142 14.08 16.36 -17.63
CA SER A 142 14.06 16.97 -18.96
C SER A 142 12.70 16.72 -19.65
N THR A 143 12.33 17.66 -20.51
CA THR A 143 11.24 17.48 -21.45
C THR A 143 11.61 16.51 -22.56
N LEU A 144 10.62 15.85 -23.19
CA LEU A 144 10.85 14.91 -24.30
C LEU A 144 11.31 15.61 -25.58
N THR A 145 10.93 16.88 -25.75
CA THR A 145 11.30 17.71 -26.91
C THR A 145 11.75 19.08 -26.44
N ASN A 146 12.47 19.81 -27.32
CA ASN A 146 12.89 21.18 -27.04
C ASN A 146 11.78 22.23 -27.25
N GLU A 147 10.59 21.82 -27.62
CA GLU A 147 9.43 22.73 -27.85
C GLU A 147 8.86 23.27 -26.52
N VAL A 148 9.10 22.55 -25.44
CA VAL A 148 8.63 22.92 -24.08
C VAL A 148 9.84 23.17 -23.19
N GLN A 149 9.85 24.31 -22.51
CA GLN A 149 10.90 24.64 -21.56
C GLN A 149 10.81 23.75 -20.31
N SER A 150 11.94 23.18 -19.89
CA SER A 150 12.04 22.46 -18.65
C SER A 150 11.89 23.41 -17.46
N ILE A 151 11.01 23.06 -16.52
CA ILE A 151 10.77 23.83 -15.29
C ILE A 151 11.43 23.10 -14.14
N ALA A 152 12.33 23.79 -13.44
CA ALA A 152 13.00 23.23 -12.27
C ALA A 152 12.00 23.01 -11.11
N PRO A 153 12.16 21.94 -10.34
CA PRO A 153 11.35 21.72 -9.14
C PRO A 153 11.53 22.86 -8.13
N VAL A 154 10.42 23.41 -7.66
CA VAL A 154 10.41 24.45 -6.61
C VAL A 154 9.60 23.98 -5.40
N ALA A 155 9.90 24.52 -4.23
CA ALA A 155 9.11 24.26 -3.04
C ALA A 155 7.68 24.81 -3.25
N ARG A 156 6.68 24.06 -2.81
CA ARG A 156 5.29 24.52 -2.83
C ARG A 156 5.08 25.51 -1.72
N VAL A 157 4.62 26.71 -2.05
CA VAL A 157 4.22 27.74 -1.10
C VAL A 157 2.70 27.81 -1.13
N TYR A 158 2.06 27.76 0.04
CA TYR A 158 0.61 27.90 0.22
C TYR A 158 0.28 29.29 0.72
#